data_90041b59b233dd23b93dfd02409ccce8
#
_entry.id   90041b59b233dd23b93dfd02409ccce8
#
_cell.length_a   1.000
_cell.length_b   1.000
_cell.length_c   1.000
_cell.angle_alpha   90.00
_cell.angle_beta   90.00
_cell.angle_gamma   90.00
#
_symmetry.space_group_name_H-M   'P 1'
#
loop_
_entity.id
_entity.type
_entity.pdbx_description
1 polymer ?
#
loop_
_entity_poly.entity_id
_entity_poly.type
_entity_poly.pdbx_seq_one_letter_code
_entity_poly.pdbx_strand_id
1 'polypeptide(L)'
;MDHKQDIDDILKQWPFDPMSVNVRLLDSAQRSVLQMRVDMGILQLETEGRPDGNRFQGATTYFEYLQRMHSQSLEFELDEDRCLEIDREFVQFYHRRVCWLQLKEFKRAVQDADHTLGLMDFCKTHSPDEQWTMSHE
;
A
#
# COMPACT_ATOMS: atom_id res chain seq x y z
N MET A 1 15.29 -30.44 -14.72
CA MET A 1 15.24 -29.82 -13.39
C MET A 1 13.91 -29.09 -13.23
N ASP A 2 13.12 -29.51 -12.29
CA ASP A 2 11.82 -28.91 -12.08
C ASP A 2 11.96 -27.59 -11.35
N HIS A 3 11.46 -26.53 -11.96
CA HIS A 3 11.38 -25.23 -11.29
C HIS A 3 10.05 -25.16 -10.56
N LYS A 4 10.12 -25.19 -9.25
CA LYS A 4 8.91 -25.12 -8.44
C LYS A 4 8.38 -23.68 -8.48
N GLN A 5 7.18 -23.52 -9.03
CA GLN A 5 6.55 -22.21 -9.15
C GLN A 5 5.58 -21.92 -8.00
N ASP A 6 5.20 -22.94 -7.23
CA ASP A 6 4.36 -22.74 -6.06
C ASP A 6 5.19 -22.30 -4.86
N ILE A 7 4.51 -21.82 -3.82
CA ILE A 7 5.14 -21.27 -2.62
C ILE A 7 5.05 -22.23 -1.43
N ASP A 8 4.88 -23.52 -1.69
CA ASP A 8 4.68 -24.51 -0.63
C ASP A 8 5.80 -24.52 0.40
N ASP A 9 7.05 -24.43 -0.05
CA ASP A 9 8.20 -24.47 0.88
C ASP A 9 8.19 -23.27 1.82
N ILE A 10 7.87 -22.09 1.30
CA ILE A 10 7.80 -20.89 2.12
C ILE A 10 6.67 -21.00 3.13
N LEU A 11 5.51 -21.48 2.70
CA LEU A 11 4.35 -21.62 3.59
C LEU A 11 4.61 -22.65 4.69
N LYS A 12 5.34 -23.73 4.39
CA LYS A 12 5.70 -24.73 5.39
C LYS A 12 6.72 -24.21 6.40
N GLN A 13 7.65 -23.39 5.96
CA GLN A 13 8.67 -22.80 6.83
C GLN A 13 8.09 -21.71 7.73
N TRP A 14 6.99 -21.13 7.35
CA TRP A 14 6.35 -20.06 8.09
C TRP A 14 4.85 -20.32 8.21
N PRO A 15 4.43 -21.23 9.11
CA PRO A 15 3.03 -21.61 9.25
C PRO A 15 2.15 -20.42 9.65
N PHE A 16 0.93 -20.41 9.09
CA PHE A 16 -0.05 -19.38 9.42
C PHE A 16 -0.61 -19.61 10.82
N ASP A 17 -0.64 -18.55 11.64
CA ASP A 17 -1.26 -18.56 12.96
C ASP A 17 -2.50 -17.67 12.93
N PRO A 18 -3.71 -18.26 12.95
CA PRO A 18 -4.94 -17.47 12.87
C PRO A 18 -5.21 -16.57 14.08
N MET A 19 -4.45 -16.76 15.16
CA MET A 19 -4.64 -16.01 16.40
C MET A 19 -3.80 -14.75 16.48
N SER A 20 -2.96 -14.48 15.49
CA SER A 20 -2.07 -13.31 15.51
C SER A 20 -1.84 -12.76 14.11
N VAL A 21 -1.30 -11.55 14.04
CA VAL A 21 -0.84 -10.95 12.78
C VAL A 21 0.61 -11.39 12.60
N ASN A 22 0.88 -12.12 11.53
CA ASN A 22 2.19 -12.72 11.26
C ASN A 22 2.95 -11.85 10.26
N VAL A 23 3.94 -11.09 10.72
CA VAL A 23 4.68 -10.14 9.90
C VAL A 23 6.17 -10.33 10.12
N ARG A 24 6.96 -10.18 9.07
CA ARG A 24 8.42 -10.15 9.16
C ARG A 24 9.00 -9.14 8.20
N LEU A 25 10.13 -8.59 8.57
CA LEU A 25 10.93 -7.70 7.72
C LEU A 25 12.12 -8.48 7.22
N LEU A 26 12.30 -8.52 5.91
CA LEU A 26 13.44 -9.14 5.27
C LEU A 26 14.35 -8.05 4.72
N ASP A 27 15.52 -7.89 5.34
CA ASP A 27 16.53 -6.92 4.91
C ASP A 27 17.54 -7.59 3.98
N SER A 28 17.81 -6.93 2.87
CA SER A 28 18.87 -7.33 1.97
C SER A 28 19.72 -6.12 1.61
N ALA A 29 20.91 -6.38 0.99
CA ALA A 29 21.80 -5.29 0.61
C ALA A 29 21.20 -4.33 -0.41
N GLN A 30 20.20 -4.79 -1.19
CA GLN A 30 19.63 -4.02 -2.28
C GLN A 30 18.30 -3.38 -1.92
N ARG A 31 17.49 -4.04 -1.11
CA ARG A 31 16.20 -3.51 -0.66
C ARG A 31 15.67 -4.34 0.49
N SER A 32 14.74 -3.76 1.21
CA SER A 32 14.02 -4.46 2.28
C SER A 32 12.57 -4.64 1.88
N VAL A 33 11.97 -5.75 2.29
CA VAL A 33 10.55 -6.00 2.05
C VAL A 33 9.89 -6.46 3.34
N LEU A 34 8.61 -6.14 3.46
CA LEU A 34 7.75 -6.68 4.50
C LEU A 34 6.98 -7.86 3.95
N GLN A 35 6.76 -8.87 4.78
CA GLN A 35 5.90 -9.98 4.43
C GLN A 35 4.87 -10.19 5.53
N MET A 36 3.61 -10.33 5.12
CA MET A 36 2.51 -10.66 6.02
C MET A 36 1.97 -12.03 5.61
N ARG A 37 2.03 -13.00 6.53
CA ARG A 37 1.49 -14.32 6.30
C ARG A 37 -0.03 -14.26 6.41
N VAL A 38 -0.70 -14.59 5.34
CA VAL A 38 -2.17 -14.69 5.30
C VAL A 38 -2.55 -16.16 5.16
N ASP A 39 -3.84 -16.48 5.23
CA ASP A 39 -4.27 -17.88 5.36
C ASP A 39 -3.65 -18.79 4.30
N MET A 40 -3.70 -18.45 3.06
CA MET A 40 -3.21 -19.33 1.99
C MET A 40 -2.03 -18.73 1.23
N GLY A 41 -1.37 -17.72 1.80
CA GLY A 41 -0.29 -17.08 1.06
C GLY A 41 0.45 -16.04 1.86
N ILE A 42 1.14 -15.18 1.14
CA ILE A 42 1.97 -14.13 1.71
C ILE A 42 1.73 -12.85 0.92
N LEU A 43 1.45 -11.76 1.62
CA LEU A 43 1.50 -10.43 1.02
C LEU A 43 2.92 -9.91 1.17
N GLN A 44 3.52 -9.47 0.08
CA GLN A 44 4.84 -8.87 0.13
C GLN A 44 4.73 -7.40 -0.26
N LEU A 45 5.30 -6.53 0.57
CA LEU A 45 5.19 -5.09 0.42
C LEU A 45 6.58 -4.46 0.42
N GLU A 46 6.78 -3.48 -0.46
CA GLU A 46 7.97 -2.66 -0.42
C GLU A 46 7.95 -1.78 0.83
N THR A 47 9.13 -1.48 1.37
CA THR A 47 9.24 -0.63 2.56
C THR A 47 9.26 0.85 2.22
N GLU A 48 9.54 1.19 0.96
CA GLU A 48 9.63 2.58 0.50
C GLU A 48 8.71 2.78 -0.70
N GLY A 49 8.14 3.96 -0.82
CA GLY A 49 7.24 4.30 -1.91
C GLY A 49 5.90 3.62 -1.76
N ARG A 50 5.29 3.24 -2.89
CA ARG A 50 4.03 2.51 -2.87
C ARG A 50 4.30 1.05 -2.48
N PRO A 51 3.49 0.46 -1.62
CA PRO A 51 3.77 -0.91 -1.16
C PRO A 51 3.88 -1.96 -2.27
N ASP A 52 3.19 -1.80 -3.40
CA ASP A 52 3.34 -2.73 -4.53
C ASP A 52 4.55 -2.44 -5.41
N GLY A 53 5.28 -1.35 -5.14
CA GLY A 53 6.45 -0.96 -5.91
C GLY A 53 6.16 -0.26 -7.21
N ASN A 54 4.88 -0.08 -7.57
CA ASN A 54 4.54 0.58 -8.83
C ASN A 54 4.88 2.06 -8.79
N ARG A 55 5.31 2.56 -9.94
CA ARG A 55 5.59 3.98 -10.13
C ARG A 55 4.68 4.52 -11.23
N PHE A 56 4.36 5.81 -11.15
CA PHE A 56 3.46 6.47 -12.08
C PHE A 56 4.21 7.65 -12.70
N GLN A 57 4.77 7.45 -13.89
CA GLN A 57 5.59 8.46 -14.57
C GLN A 57 6.68 9.04 -13.66
N GLY A 58 7.40 8.14 -12.97
CA GLY A 58 8.46 8.52 -12.04
C GLY A 58 8.01 8.86 -10.63
N ALA A 59 6.73 9.10 -10.40
CA ALA A 59 6.21 9.31 -9.05
C ALA A 59 6.21 7.99 -8.28
N THR A 60 6.59 8.05 -7.00
CA THR A 60 6.73 6.84 -6.18
C THR A 60 5.41 6.39 -5.56
N THR A 61 4.37 7.23 -5.60
CA THR A 61 3.01 6.87 -5.18
C THR A 61 2.02 7.47 -6.16
N TYR A 62 0.81 6.92 -6.15
CA TYR A 62 -0.25 7.46 -6.99
C TYR A 62 -0.68 8.86 -6.52
N PHE A 63 -0.67 9.09 -5.20
CA PHE A 63 -0.97 10.41 -4.64
C PHE A 63 -0.01 11.47 -5.18
N GLU A 64 1.30 11.19 -5.19
CA GLU A 64 2.29 12.10 -5.75
C GLU A 64 2.01 12.38 -7.23
N TYR A 65 1.68 11.34 -7.98
CA TYR A 65 1.31 11.46 -9.39
C TYR A 65 0.09 12.38 -9.57
N LEU A 66 -0.96 12.18 -8.77
CA LEU A 66 -2.17 13.01 -8.84
C LEU A 66 -1.89 14.47 -8.51
N GLN A 67 -1.03 14.72 -7.53
CA GLN A 67 -0.64 16.08 -7.18
C GLN A 67 0.08 16.78 -8.34
N ARG A 68 0.95 16.05 -9.03
CA ARG A 68 1.64 16.57 -10.22
C ARG A 68 0.65 16.87 -11.35
N MET A 69 -0.28 15.96 -11.60
CA MET A 69 -1.29 16.14 -12.64
C MET A 69 -2.19 17.33 -12.35
N HIS A 70 -2.61 17.47 -11.09
CA HIS A 70 -3.44 18.59 -10.67
C HIS A 70 -2.72 19.92 -10.86
N SER A 71 -1.44 19.99 -10.57
CA SER A 71 -0.67 21.23 -10.72
C SER A 71 -0.45 21.64 -12.17
N GLN A 72 -0.62 20.70 -13.11
CA GLN A 72 -0.37 20.93 -14.54
C GLN A 72 -1.64 21.15 -15.35
N SER A 73 -2.83 20.94 -14.78
CA SER A 73 -4.07 21.03 -15.52
C SER A 73 -5.17 21.66 -14.68
N LEU A 74 -5.84 22.66 -15.29
CA LEU A 74 -7.01 23.29 -14.68
C LEU A 74 -8.26 22.41 -14.78
N GLU A 75 -8.22 21.40 -15.65
CA GLU A 75 -9.35 20.50 -15.88
C GLU A 75 -9.16 19.16 -15.15
N PHE A 76 -8.35 19.16 -14.09
CA PHE A 76 -8.11 17.94 -13.33
C PHE A 76 -9.40 17.45 -12.67
N GLU A 77 -9.70 16.17 -12.83
CA GLU A 77 -10.89 15.56 -12.29
C GLU A 77 -10.59 14.14 -11.82
N LEU A 78 -11.17 13.73 -10.70
CA LEU A 78 -11.08 12.36 -10.20
C LEU A 78 -12.19 11.53 -10.83
N ASP A 79 -11.89 10.91 -11.97
CA ASP A 79 -12.82 10.01 -12.64
C ASP A 79 -12.85 8.63 -11.95
N GLU A 80 -13.66 7.72 -12.49
CA GLU A 80 -13.85 6.40 -11.91
C GLU A 80 -12.55 5.61 -11.88
N ASP A 81 -11.76 5.63 -12.96
CA ASP A 81 -10.50 4.90 -13.02
C ASP A 81 -9.49 5.41 -11.99
N ARG A 82 -9.42 6.72 -11.82
CA ARG A 82 -8.57 7.31 -10.80
C ARG A 82 -9.02 6.95 -9.40
N CYS A 83 -10.31 6.94 -9.16
CA CYS A 83 -10.84 6.54 -7.84
C CYS A 83 -10.54 5.09 -7.53
N LEU A 84 -10.59 4.19 -8.50
CA LEU A 84 -10.23 2.78 -8.29
C LEU A 84 -8.75 2.64 -7.93
N GLU A 85 -7.88 3.38 -8.60
CA GLU A 85 -6.44 3.32 -8.29
C GLU A 85 -6.14 3.94 -6.92
N ILE A 86 -6.85 4.99 -6.54
CA ILE A 86 -6.76 5.57 -5.20
C ILE A 86 -7.17 4.55 -4.14
N ASP A 87 -8.27 3.83 -4.36
CA ASP A 87 -8.73 2.80 -3.42
C ASP A 87 -7.67 1.72 -3.24
N ARG A 88 -7.01 1.30 -4.30
CA ARG A 88 -5.91 0.35 -4.21
C ARG A 88 -4.79 0.88 -3.33
N GLU A 89 -4.43 2.14 -3.49
CA GLU A 89 -3.36 2.75 -2.68
C GLU A 89 -3.75 2.84 -1.21
N PHE A 90 -5.00 3.18 -0.89
CA PHE A 90 -5.48 3.16 0.49
C PHE A 90 -5.31 1.79 1.14
N VAL A 91 -5.70 0.74 0.43
CA VAL A 91 -5.61 -0.63 0.95
C VAL A 91 -4.15 -1.03 1.17
N GLN A 92 -3.27 -0.70 0.22
CA GLN A 92 -1.86 -1.05 0.32
C GLN A 92 -1.18 -0.36 1.50
N PHE A 93 -1.44 0.94 1.69
CA PHE A 93 -0.87 1.68 2.81
C PHE A 93 -1.46 1.21 4.14
N TYR A 94 -2.72 0.80 4.16
CA TYR A 94 -3.31 0.18 5.34
C TYR A 94 -2.55 -1.09 5.73
N HIS A 95 -2.31 -1.98 4.78
CA HIS A 95 -1.58 -3.23 5.06
C HIS A 95 -0.17 -2.94 5.58
N ARG A 96 0.53 -1.99 4.98
CA ARG A 96 1.89 -1.67 5.43
C ARG A 96 1.89 -1.05 6.83
N ARG A 97 0.92 -0.18 7.10
CA ARG A 97 0.78 0.39 8.45
C ARG A 97 0.57 -0.70 9.49
N VAL A 98 -0.29 -1.68 9.20
CA VAL A 98 -0.50 -2.81 10.10
C VAL A 98 0.81 -3.57 10.34
N CYS A 99 1.59 -3.79 9.30
CA CYS A 99 2.89 -4.45 9.42
C CYS A 99 3.82 -3.68 10.35
N TRP A 100 3.95 -2.37 10.14
CA TRP A 100 4.82 -1.54 10.98
C TRP A 100 4.37 -1.54 12.44
N LEU A 101 3.07 -1.48 12.69
CA LEU A 101 2.54 -1.53 14.06
C LEU A 101 2.88 -2.86 14.71
N GLN A 102 2.73 -3.96 13.99
CA GLN A 102 3.04 -5.29 14.52
C GLN A 102 4.53 -5.41 14.87
N LEU A 103 5.40 -4.78 14.10
CA LEU A 103 6.84 -4.77 14.33
C LEU A 103 7.28 -3.68 15.31
N LYS A 104 6.33 -2.90 15.83
CA LYS A 104 6.59 -1.76 16.74
C LYS A 104 7.45 -0.66 16.10
N GLU A 105 7.37 -0.55 14.78
CA GLU A 105 7.99 0.51 14.01
C GLU A 105 7.02 1.70 13.89
N PHE A 106 6.78 2.37 15.02
CA PHE A 106 5.71 3.37 15.12
C PHE A 106 5.94 4.58 14.24
N LYS A 107 7.18 5.01 14.09
CA LYS A 107 7.49 6.15 13.24
C LYS A 107 7.10 5.89 11.79
N ARG A 108 7.39 4.69 11.29
CA ARG A 108 7.02 4.29 9.93
C ARG A 108 5.51 4.12 9.78
N ALA A 109 4.85 3.61 10.83
CA ALA A 109 3.39 3.51 10.83
C ALA A 109 2.74 4.89 10.72
N VAL A 110 3.28 5.88 11.43
CA VAL A 110 2.79 7.27 11.37
C VAL A 110 2.98 7.85 9.97
N GLN A 111 4.11 7.58 9.32
CA GLN A 111 4.36 8.05 7.96
C GLN A 111 3.31 7.51 6.98
N ASP A 112 2.96 6.24 7.10
CA ASP A 112 1.93 5.63 6.26
C ASP A 112 0.53 6.18 6.58
N ALA A 113 0.24 6.45 7.85
CA ALA A 113 -1.01 7.09 8.25
C ALA A 113 -1.11 8.51 7.68
N ASP A 114 -0.01 9.27 7.73
CA ASP A 114 0.03 10.63 7.18
C ASP A 114 -0.22 10.64 5.68
N HIS A 115 0.34 9.67 4.96
CA HIS A 115 0.08 9.52 3.54
C HIS A 115 -1.42 9.28 3.27
N THR A 116 -2.03 8.40 4.05
CA THR A 116 -3.45 8.09 3.93
C THR A 116 -4.30 9.33 4.19
N LEU A 117 -3.99 10.09 5.25
CA LEU A 117 -4.72 11.30 5.59
C LEU A 117 -4.58 12.36 4.49
N GLY A 118 -3.37 12.52 3.95
CA GLY A 118 -3.14 13.46 2.85
C GLY A 118 -3.93 13.09 1.61
N LEU A 119 -3.97 11.82 1.27
CA LEU A 119 -4.73 11.34 0.11
C LEU A 119 -6.24 11.52 0.34
N MET A 120 -6.74 11.26 1.55
CA MET A 120 -8.12 11.52 1.90
C MET A 120 -8.50 13.00 1.72
N ASP A 121 -7.66 13.90 2.23
CA ASP A 121 -7.90 15.33 2.09
C ASP A 121 -7.91 15.77 0.64
N PHE A 122 -7.00 15.22 -0.17
CA PHE A 122 -6.97 15.49 -1.59
C PHE A 122 -8.27 15.05 -2.26
N CYS A 123 -8.77 13.87 -1.91
CA CYS A 123 -10.01 13.35 -2.46
C CYS A 123 -11.21 14.19 -2.08
N LYS A 124 -11.27 14.67 -0.83
CA LYS A 124 -12.37 15.55 -0.39
C LYS A 124 -12.42 16.84 -1.20
N THR A 125 -11.24 17.39 -1.51
CA THR A 125 -11.14 18.64 -2.25
C THR A 125 -11.50 18.48 -3.72
N HIS A 126 -11.19 17.33 -4.33
CA HIS A 126 -11.26 17.16 -5.79
C HIS A 126 -12.28 16.14 -6.25
N SER A 127 -12.91 15.39 -5.34
CA SER A 127 -13.89 14.39 -5.72
C SER A 127 -15.23 15.03 -6.03
N PRO A 128 -15.85 14.74 -7.18
CA PRO A 128 -17.21 15.17 -7.46
C PRO A 128 -18.25 14.30 -6.77
N ASP A 129 -17.85 13.15 -6.21
CA ASP A 129 -18.75 12.19 -5.59
C ASP A 129 -18.64 12.26 -4.07
N GLU A 130 -19.60 12.95 -3.46
CA GLU A 130 -19.67 13.13 -2.01
C GLU A 130 -19.81 11.79 -1.28
N GLN A 131 -20.56 10.85 -1.85
CA GLN A 131 -20.79 9.54 -1.26
C GLN A 131 -19.49 8.73 -1.20
N TRP A 132 -18.69 8.77 -2.28
CA TRP A 132 -17.38 8.09 -2.30
C TRP A 132 -16.47 8.65 -1.21
N THR A 133 -16.42 9.99 -1.08
CA THR A 133 -15.60 10.65 -0.07
C THR A 133 -16.01 10.20 1.34
N MET A 134 -17.30 10.18 1.62
CA MET A 134 -17.82 9.77 2.93
C MET A 134 -17.48 8.34 3.26
N SER A 135 -17.45 7.44 2.28
CA SER A 135 -17.16 6.03 2.51
C SER A 135 -15.69 5.79 2.88
N HIS A 136 -14.80 6.76 2.66
CA HIS A 136 -13.36 6.63 2.93
C HIS A 136 -12.91 7.39 4.17
N GLU A 137 -13.82 8.07 4.83
CA GLU A 137 -13.53 8.76 6.09
C GLU A 137 -13.65 7.80 7.27
#